data_9412182ae61586b30a4a1d6bd0e54589
#
_entry.id   9412182ae61586b30a4a1d6bd0e54589
#
_cell.length_a   1.000
_cell.length_b   1.000
_cell.length_c   1.000
_cell.angle_alpha   90.00
_cell.angle_beta   90.00
_cell.angle_gamma   90.00
#
_symmetry.space_group_name_H-M   'P 1'
#
loop_
_entity.id
_entity.type
_entity.pdbx_description
1 polymer ?
#
loop_
_entity_poly.entity_id
_entity_poly.type
_entity_poly.pdbx_seq_one_letter_code
_entity_poly.pdbx_strand_id
1 'polypeptide(L)'
;VKAERMPLSLLTTLPVRRIDIHVGKMSLPDFFDLNSVGSDSDMQFMNWTVDNNGAWDYAADTRGYTYALVIDYEDRYWGALFATALEPTAANGDTLEWNPQKAIAQNYELDFRPPLVRDRSTVIRALAFTNFANMGDYHDAIDQFEENRKTMTVPNITAHRFNTTLKYGFGLNVEQELTEQARLFMRAGWNEGQHESWAYTEVDQTLCFGGDLRGDWWRRPKDKWGVAFVANGISRRHREYLALGGLGFLLGDGNLSYGPEEIMESYYNFPIPIARGIFGALDLQYLNNPGYNRARGPALVLGTRLHFEL
;
A
#
# COMPACT_ATOMS: atom_id res chain seq x y z
N VAL A 1 -26.54 -3.35 10.22
CA VAL A 1 -25.90 -2.78 9.03
C VAL A 1 -26.40 -3.54 7.81
N LYS A 2 -26.61 -2.89 6.68
CA LYS A 2 -26.89 -3.59 5.43
C LYS A 2 -25.63 -4.30 4.99
N ALA A 3 -25.74 -5.59 4.64
CA ALA A 3 -24.64 -6.30 4.02
C ALA A 3 -24.43 -5.77 2.58
N GLU A 4 -23.19 -5.63 2.17
CA GLU A 4 -22.88 -5.49 0.75
C GLU A 4 -23.37 -6.74 0.02
N ARG A 5 -24.15 -6.53 -1.03
CA ARG A 5 -24.69 -7.64 -1.81
C ARG A 5 -23.67 -8.04 -2.88
N MET A 6 -22.95 -9.10 -2.61
CA MET A 6 -22.29 -9.85 -3.67
C MET A 6 -23.26 -10.85 -4.32
N PRO A 7 -23.04 -11.29 -5.57
CA PRO A 7 -23.96 -12.20 -6.29
C PRO A 7 -24.29 -13.49 -5.53
N LEU A 8 -23.40 -13.96 -4.66
CA LEU A 8 -23.57 -15.17 -3.86
C LEU A 8 -23.86 -14.88 -2.37
N SER A 9 -24.11 -13.63 -1.99
CA SER A 9 -24.37 -13.27 -0.60
C SER A 9 -25.78 -13.75 -0.18
N LEU A 10 -25.82 -14.59 0.84
CA LEU A 10 -27.07 -15.07 1.46
C LEU A 10 -27.62 -14.07 2.49
N LEU A 11 -26.78 -13.18 3.01
CA LEU A 11 -27.13 -12.24 4.05
C LEU A 11 -27.51 -10.89 3.46
N THR A 12 -28.61 -10.32 3.96
CA THR A 12 -29.08 -8.98 3.57
C THR A 12 -28.79 -7.93 4.64
N THR A 13 -28.52 -8.38 5.88
CA THR A 13 -28.18 -7.54 7.03
C THR A 13 -27.16 -8.26 7.89
N LEU A 14 -26.23 -7.50 8.46
CA LEU A 14 -25.25 -8.00 9.41
C LEU A 14 -25.47 -7.40 10.78
N PRO A 15 -25.20 -8.14 11.88
CA PRO A 15 -25.13 -7.56 13.21
C PRO A 15 -24.11 -6.42 13.23
N VAL A 16 -24.35 -5.39 14.04
CA VAL A 16 -23.37 -4.29 14.23
C VAL A 16 -22.12 -4.84 14.91
N ARG A 17 -22.32 -5.68 15.93
CA ARG A 17 -21.25 -6.38 16.59
C ARG A 17 -21.13 -7.79 16.02
N ARG A 18 -19.98 -8.12 15.46
CA ARG A 18 -19.75 -9.41 14.80
C ARG A 18 -18.27 -9.77 14.78
N ILE A 19 -18.00 -11.01 14.47
CA ILE A 19 -16.68 -11.51 14.07
C ILE A 19 -16.86 -12.10 12.67
N ASP A 20 -16.06 -11.61 11.73
CA ASP A 20 -15.95 -12.15 10.39
C ASP A 20 -14.62 -12.92 10.27
N ILE A 21 -14.67 -14.13 9.72
CA ILE A 21 -13.49 -15.00 9.56
C ILE A 21 -13.36 -15.36 8.09
N HIS A 22 -12.19 -15.05 7.53
CA HIS A 22 -11.87 -15.34 6.14
C HIS A 22 -10.66 -16.26 6.08
N VAL A 23 -10.76 -17.34 5.31
CA VAL A 23 -9.67 -18.31 5.11
C VAL A 23 -9.57 -18.66 3.65
N GLY A 24 -8.40 -18.53 3.07
CA GLY A 24 -8.17 -18.89 1.67
C GLY A 24 -7.13 -18.04 0.99
N LYS A 25 -7.15 -18.07 -0.34
CA LYS A 25 -6.29 -17.19 -1.15
C LYS A 25 -6.96 -15.82 -1.29
N MET A 26 -6.24 -14.77 -0.90
CA MET A 26 -6.77 -13.40 -0.85
C MET A 26 -5.65 -12.37 -0.99
N SER A 27 -6.03 -11.12 -1.20
CA SER A 27 -5.16 -9.95 -1.09
C SER A 27 -5.36 -9.32 0.29
N LEU A 28 -4.30 -9.05 1.05
CA LEU A 28 -4.41 -8.41 2.37
C LEU A 28 -4.93 -6.97 2.30
N PRO A 29 -4.59 -6.15 1.29
CA PRO A 29 -5.19 -4.84 1.07
C PRO A 29 -6.72 -4.82 0.91
N ASP A 30 -7.37 -5.94 0.64
CA ASP A 30 -8.84 -6.02 0.63
C ASP A 30 -9.46 -5.94 2.06
N PHE A 31 -8.62 -6.04 3.10
CA PHE A 31 -9.05 -6.05 4.50
C PHE A 31 -8.41 -4.94 5.34
N PHE A 32 -7.11 -4.66 5.13
CA PHE A 32 -6.31 -3.75 5.94
C PHE A 32 -6.02 -2.45 5.21
N ASP A 33 -5.78 -1.38 5.95
CA ASP A 33 -5.46 -0.04 5.44
C ASP A 33 -6.51 0.52 4.47
N LEU A 34 -7.73 0.03 4.55
CA LEU A 34 -8.84 0.48 3.70
C LEU A 34 -9.08 1.98 3.85
N ASN A 35 -9.39 2.64 2.74
CA ASN A 35 -9.70 4.07 2.71
C ASN A 35 -10.73 4.37 1.64
N SER A 36 -11.85 4.98 2.02
CA SER A 36 -12.95 5.26 1.10
C SER A 36 -12.61 6.29 0.01
N VAL A 37 -11.50 7.02 0.17
CA VAL A 37 -11.06 8.07 -0.76
C VAL A 37 -9.94 7.60 -1.66
N GLY A 38 -9.07 6.68 -1.19
CA GLY A 38 -7.85 6.31 -1.89
C GLY A 38 -7.68 4.83 -2.24
N SER A 39 -8.46 3.88 -1.67
CA SER A 39 -8.24 2.44 -1.87
C SER A 39 -9.14 1.84 -2.97
N ASP A 40 -9.26 2.49 -4.11
CA ASP A 40 -10.03 1.99 -5.27
C ASP A 40 -9.33 2.43 -6.56
N SER A 41 -8.33 1.67 -6.97
CA SER A 41 -7.53 1.95 -8.17
C SER A 41 -8.34 1.86 -9.48
N ASP A 42 -9.51 1.24 -9.47
CA ASP A 42 -10.40 1.19 -10.62
C ASP A 42 -11.12 2.52 -10.86
N MET A 43 -11.46 3.25 -9.79
CA MET A 43 -12.29 4.45 -9.85
C MET A 43 -11.62 5.70 -9.25
N GLN A 44 -10.53 5.56 -8.49
CA GLN A 44 -9.85 6.65 -7.78
C GLN A 44 -8.38 6.77 -8.21
N PHE A 45 -7.46 6.87 -7.25
CA PHE A 45 -6.03 7.00 -7.52
C PHE A 45 -5.42 5.68 -8.00
N MET A 46 -4.41 5.76 -8.88
CA MET A 46 -3.72 4.61 -9.44
C MET A 46 -2.34 4.37 -8.82
N ASN A 47 -1.77 5.40 -8.20
CA ASN A 47 -0.45 5.28 -7.58
C ASN A 47 -0.50 4.35 -6.38
N TRP A 48 0.36 3.35 -6.33
CA TRP A 48 0.37 2.34 -5.29
C TRP A 48 0.54 2.89 -3.87
N THR A 49 1.30 3.97 -3.71
CA THR A 49 1.53 4.59 -2.40
C THR A 49 0.45 5.60 -2.00
N VAL A 50 -0.53 5.85 -2.90
CA VAL A 50 -1.81 6.50 -2.59
C VAL A 50 -2.88 5.46 -2.29
N ASP A 51 -2.95 4.40 -3.10
CA ASP A 51 -3.94 3.32 -2.98
C ASP A 51 -3.81 2.56 -1.66
N ASN A 52 -2.58 2.27 -1.26
CA ASN A 52 -2.24 1.62 0.00
C ASN A 52 -1.07 2.32 0.71
N ASN A 53 -0.84 1.99 1.99
CA ASN A 53 0.31 2.48 2.74
C ASN A 53 1.61 1.95 2.11
N GLY A 54 2.41 2.84 1.49
CA GLY A 54 3.63 2.45 0.78
C GLY A 54 4.67 1.74 1.65
N ALA A 55 4.72 2.03 2.95
CA ALA A 55 5.67 1.38 3.87
C ALA A 55 5.15 0.08 4.48
N TRP A 56 3.95 -0.34 4.15
CA TRP A 56 3.40 -1.63 4.55
C TRP A 56 3.81 -2.73 3.58
N ASP A 57 4.84 -3.48 3.92
CA ASP A 57 5.35 -4.61 3.15
C ASP A 57 4.48 -5.85 3.42
N TYR A 58 3.25 -5.86 2.90
CA TYR A 58 2.29 -6.93 3.14
C TYR A 58 2.65 -8.21 2.39
N ALA A 59 2.36 -9.35 3.03
CA ALA A 59 2.64 -10.66 2.44
C ALA A 59 1.83 -10.92 1.17
N ALA A 60 2.51 -11.15 0.07
CA ALA A 60 1.90 -11.52 -1.21
C ALA A 60 2.90 -12.18 -2.16
N ASP A 61 2.40 -13.02 -3.08
CA ASP A 61 3.15 -13.40 -4.27
C ASP A 61 3.25 -12.20 -5.25
N THR A 62 4.04 -12.31 -6.32
CA THR A 62 4.21 -11.25 -7.33
C THR A 62 2.90 -10.78 -7.98
N ARG A 63 1.78 -11.46 -7.75
CA ARG A 63 0.44 -11.12 -8.25
C ARG A 63 -0.42 -10.40 -7.21
N GLY A 64 0.11 -10.15 -6.00
CA GLY A 64 -0.60 -9.48 -4.91
C GLY A 64 -1.45 -10.40 -4.03
N TYR A 65 -1.29 -11.73 -4.13
CA TYR A 65 -2.12 -12.68 -3.39
C TYR A 65 -1.30 -13.58 -2.47
N THR A 66 -1.91 -13.95 -1.34
CA THR A 66 -1.39 -14.96 -0.43
C THR A 66 -2.48 -15.88 0.10
N TYR A 67 -2.11 -16.97 0.77
CA TYR A 67 -3.04 -17.73 1.60
C TYR A 67 -2.99 -17.19 3.02
N ALA A 68 -4.14 -16.79 3.53
CA ALA A 68 -4.25 -16.15 4.83
C ALA A 68 -5.47 -16.63 5.62
N LEU A 69 -5.37 -16.46 6.93
CA LEU A 69 -6.50 -16.39 7.87
C LEU A 69 -6.63 -14.94 8.31
N VAL A 70 -7.79 -14.33 8.07
CA VAL A 70 -8.15 -13.00 8.59
C VAL A 70 -9.28 -13.15 9.58
N ILE A 71 -9.14 -12.51 10.73
CA ILE A 71 -10.18 -12.41 11.77
C ILE A 71 -10.46 -10.93 11.96
N ASP A 72 -11.70 -10.53 11.70
CA ASP A 72 -12.16 -9.15 11.79
C ASP A 72 -13.28 -9.06 12.84
N TYR A 73 -13.01 -8.34 13.92
CA TYR A 73 -14.02 -7.97 14.91
C TYR A 73 -14.53 -6.56 14.64
N GLU A 74 -15.82 -6.45 14.42
CA GLU A 74 -16.50 -5.18 14.18
C GLU A 74 -17.45 -4.80 15.30
N ASP A 75 -17.38 -3.55 15.73
CA ASP A 75 -18.38 -2.89 16.58
C ASP A 75 -18.73 -1.50 16.01
N ARG A 76 -19.69 -0.82 16.57
CA ARG A 76 -20.18 0.48 16.09
C ARG A 76 -19.10 1.57 16.01
N TYR A 77 -18.21 1.63 16.98
CA TYR A 77 -17.23 2.71 17.15
C TYR A 77 -15.79 2.27 16.97
N TRP A 78 -15.54 0.99 16.89
CA TRP A 78 -14.21 0.44 16.74
C TRP A 78 -14.26 -0.95 16.09
N GLY A 79 -13.16 -1.34 15.51
CA GLY A 79 -12.90 -2.66 14.98
C GLY A 79 -11.48 -3.11 15.33
N ALA A 80 -11.22 -4.40 15.21
CA ALA A 80 -9.89 -4.96 15.38
C ALA A 80 -9.70 -6.12 14.40
N LEU A 81 -8.68 -6.01 13.57
CA LEU A 81 -8.35 -7.01 12.58
C LEU A 81 -7.02 -7.68 12.94
N PHE A 82 -6.97 -8.98 12.71
CA PHE A 82 -5.76 -9.78 12.75
C PHE A 82 -5.68 -10.64 11.51
N ALA A 83 -4.49 -10.74 10.90
CA ALA A 83 -4.23 -11.72 9.88
C ALA A 83 -2.91 -12.45 10.12
N THR A 84 -2.87 -13.74 9.76
CA THR A 84 -1.65 -14.49 9.51
C THR A 84 -1.65 -14.98 8.08
N ALA A 85 -0.51 -14.81 7.39
CA ALA A 85 -0.40 -15.06 5.95
C ALA A 85 0.93 -15.73 5.58
N LEU A 86 0.92 -16.50 4.50
CA LEU A 86 2.14 -17.06 3.95
C LEU A 86 2.94 -15.99 3.22
N GLU A 87 4.25 -16.05 3.36
CA GLU A 87 5.20 -15.19 2.63
C GLU A 87 5.74 -15.92 1.38
N PRO A 88 6.18 -15.20 0.35
CA PRO A 88 6.90 -15.82 -0.76
C PRO A 88 8.26 -16.36 -0.32
N THR A 89 8.78 -17.33 -1.09
CA THR A 89 10.10 -17.95 -0.86
C THR A 89 11.27 -17.01 -1.17
N ALA A 90 11.04 -15.96 -1.92
CA ALA A 90 11.99 -14.90 -2.30
C ALA A 90 11.24 -13.58 -2.52
N ALA A 91 11.93 -12.46 -2.38
CA ALA A 91 11.36 -11.12 -2.61
C ALA A 91 10.66 -11.06 -3.98
N ASN A 92 9.44 -10.58 -3.99
CA ASN A 92 8.56 -10.49 -5.17
C ASN A 92 8.45 -11.81 -5.95
N GLY A 93 8.56 -12.96 -5.26
CA GLY A 93 8.50 -14.29 -5.87
C GLY A 93 7.06 -14.72 -6.19
N ASP A 94 6.92 -15.69 -7.10
CA ASP A 94 5.63 -16.27 -7.50
C ASP A 94 5.21 -17.48 -6.66
N THR A 95 6.14 -18.00 -5.85
CA THR A 95 5.97 -19.22 -5.05
C THR A 95 5.94 -18.87 -3.57
N LEU A 96 4.87 -19.26 -2.88
CA LEU A 96 4.71 -19.08 -1.44
C LEU A 96 5.44 -20.18 -0.65
N GLU A 97 6.02 -19.82 0.50
CA GLU A 97 6.60 -20.77 1.46
C GLU A 97 5.47 -21.37 2.31
N TRP A 98 5.29 -22.68 2.20
CA TRP A 98 4.25 -23.40 2.93
C TRP A 98 4.66 -23.83 4.34
N ASN A 99 5.91 -23.63 4.70
CA ASN A 99 6.38 -23.88 6.06
C ASN A 99 6.38 -22.58 6.87
N PRO A 100 5.41 -22.35 7.77
CA PRO A 100 5.31 -21.11 8.55
C PRO A 100 6.46 -20.92 9.56
N GLN A 101 7.28 -21.93 9.78
CA GLN A 101 8.51 -21.80 10.57
C GLN A 101 9.64 -21.12 9.77
N LYS A 102 9.52 -21.10 8.44
CA LYS A 102 10.51 -20.46 7.57
C LYS A 102 10.05 -19.05 7.12
N ALA A 103 8.75 -18.89 6.86
CA ALA A 103 8.24 -17.61 6.44
C ALA A 103 6.75 -17.46 6.82
N ILE A 104 6.42 -16.37 7.50
CA ILE A 104 5.07 -16.04 7.93
C ILE A 104 4.94 -14.54 8.20
N ALA A 105 3.85 -13.95 7.75
CA ALA A 105 3.48 -12.59 8.09
C ALA A 105 2.35 -12.55 9.11
N GLN A 106 2.35 -11.49 9.92
CA GLN A 106 1.25 -11.15 10.82
C GLN A 106 0.89 -9.67 10.66
N ASN A 107 -0.40 -9.38 10.56
CA ASN A 107 -0.93 -8.03 10.44
C ASN A 107 -1.97 -7.79 11.51
N TYR A 108 -1.96 -6.58 12.06
CA TYR A 108 -2.84 -6.11 13.11
C TYR A 108 -3.36 -4.73 12.75
N GLU A 109 -4.66 -4.51 12.83
CA GLU A 109 -5.24 -3.18 12.66
C GLU A 109 -6.28 -2.89 13.73
N LEU A 110 -6.30 -1.65 14.20
CA LEU A 110 -7.33 -1.12 15.09
C LEU A 110 -8.02 0.05 14.39
N ASP A 111 -9.32 -0.08 14.23
CA ASP A 111 -10.18 0.93 13.65
C ASP A 111 -10.93 1.70 14.72
N PHE A 112 -10.89 3.01 14.64
CA PHE A 112 -11.68 3.90 15.50
C PHE A 112 -12.58 4.78 14.64
N ARG A 113 -13.85 4.89 15.04
CA ARG A 113 -14.89 5.68 14.35
C ARG A 113 -15.46 6.73 15.29
N PRO A 114 -14.63 7.72 15.73
CA PRO A 114 -15.08 8.74 16.68
C PRO A 114 -16.00 9.75 16.00
N PRO A 115 -17.06 10.21 16.66
CA PRO A 115 -17.93 11.26 16.16
C PRO A 115 -17.30 12.65 16.30
N LEU A 116 -16.14 12.89 15.64
CA LEU A 116 -15.39 14.14 15.75
C LEU A 116 -16.13 15.32 15.09
N VAL A 117 -16.77 15.07 13.95
CA VAL A 117 -17.58 16.07 13.25
C VAL A 117 -19.03 15.59 13.27
N ARG A 118 -19.93 16.48 13.68
CA ARG A 118 -21.35 16.13 13.78
C ARG A 118 -21.91 15.68 12.43
N ASP A 119 -22.60 14.53 12.44
CA ASP A 119 -23.26 13.92 11.28
C ASP A 119 -22.29 13.60 10.12
N ARG A 120 -20.98 13.44 10.39
CA ARG A 120 -19.94 13.10 9.42
C ARG A 120 -19.10 11.93 9.88
N SER A 121 -18.66 11.13 8.91
CA SER A 121 -17.80 9.99 9.18
C SER A 121 -16.34 10.43 9.42
N THR A 122 -15.75 9.88 10.48
CA THR A 122 -14.32 9.90 10.74
C THR A 122 -13.90 8.47 10.97
N VAL A 123 -12.85 8.01 10.30
CA VAL A 123 -12.23 6.71 10.57
C VAL A 123 -10.73 6.91 10.77
N ILE A 124 -10.19 6.30 11.81
CA ILE A 124 -8.77 6.30 12.13
C ILE A 124 -8.35 4.85 12.25
N ARG A 125 -7.38 4.41 11.44
CA ARG A 125 -6.85 3.05 11.45
C ARG A 125 -5.39 3.07 11.87
N ALA A 126 -5.04 2.22 12.81
CA ALA A 126 -3.67 2.01 13.26
C ALA A 126 -3.24 0.60 12.90
N LEU A 127 -2.32 0.49 11.95
CA LEU A 127 -1.78 -0.76 11.41
C LEU A 127 -0.43 -1.07 12.07
N ALA A 128 -0.17 -2.34 12.36
CA ALA A 128 1.14 -2.88 12.67
C ALA A 128 1.34 -4.20 11.91
N PHE A 129 2.55 -4.49 11.46
CA PHE A 129 2.86 -5.74 10.79
C PHE A 129 4.22 -6.30 11.17
N THR A 130 4.36 -7.60 11.03
CA THR A 130 5.62 -8.33 11.16
C THR A 130 5.72 -9.37 10.05
N ASN A 131 6.87 -9.37 9.36
CA ASN A 131 7.22 -10.34 8.34
C ASN A 131 8.44 -11.11 8.83
N PHE A 132 8.29 -12.41 8.96
CA PHE A 132 9.33 -13.34 9.31
C PHE A 132 9.64 -14.18 8.08
N ALA A 133 10.79 -13.93 7.44
CA ALA A 133 11.17 -14.59 6.19
C ALA A 133 12.70 -14.54 5.98
N ASN A 134 13.18 -15.16 4.91
CA ASN A 134 14.59 -15.16 4.53
C ASN A 134 14.99 -13.88 3.78
N MET A 135 14.75 -12.72 4.41
CA MET A 135 15.09 -11.42 3.82
C MET A 135 16.58 -11.12 3.96
N GLY A 136 17.17 -10.53 2.93
CA GLY A 136 18.54 -10.03 2.98
C GLY A 136 18.63 -8.79 3.87
N ASP A 137 19.78 -8.63 4.54
CA ASP A 137 20.14 -7.47 5.35
C ASP A 137 21.05 -6.53 4.57
N TYR A 138 20.70 -5.23 4.51
CA TYR A 138 21.49 -4.23 3.79
C TYR A 138 22.88 -4.02 4.39
N HIS A 139 23.00 -4.11 5.73
CA HIS A 139 24.29 -3.96 6.40
C HIS A 139 25.24 -5.10 6.02
N ASP A 140 24.76 -6.36 6.12
CA ASP A 140 25.57 -7.52 5.77
C ASP A 140 25.99 -7.50 4.30
N ALA A 141 25.08 -7.08 3.40
CA ALA A 141 25.39 -6.96 1.98
C ALA A 141 26.47 -5.88 1.71
N ILE A 142 26.43 -4.76 2.42
CA ILE A 142 27.41 -3.68 2.32
C ILE A 142 28.76 -4.15 2.88
N ASP A 143 28.79 -4.75 4.05
CA ASP A 143 30.03 -5.21 4.70
C ASP A 143 30.73 -6.27 3.85
N GLN A 144 29.99 -7.24 3.31
CA GLN A 144 30.56 -8.24 2.39
C GLN A 144 31.19 -7.58 1.15
N PHE A 145 30.51 -6.59 0.59
CA PHE A 145 31.03 -5.85 -0.56
C PHE A 145 32.30 -5.12 -0.20
N GLU A 146 32.35 -4.43 0.96
CA GLU A 146 33.53 -3.71 1.42
C GLU A 146 34.73 -4.63 1.63
N GLU A 147 34.55 -5.80 2.22
CA GLU A 147 35.59 -6.81 2.42
C GLU A 147 36.06 -7.41 1.09
N ASN A 148 35.21 -7.49 0.09
CA ASN A 148 35.47 -8.17 -1.18
C ASN A 148 35.55 -7.23 -2.39
N ARG A 149 35.86 -5.95 -2.22
CA ARG A 149 35.92 -4.94 -3.30
C ARG A 149 36.79 -5.33 -4.51
N LYS A 150 37.73 -6.28 -4.32
CA LYS A 150 38.57 -6.77 -5.41
C LYS A 150 37.87 -7.76 -6.36
N THR A 151 36.83 -8.40 -5.89
CA THR A 151 36.10 -9.47 -6.60
C THR A 151 34.62 -9.13 -6.85
N MET A 152 34.06 -8.24 -6.06
CA MET A 152 32.67 -7.75 -6.20
C MET A 152 32.66 -6.35 -6.77
N THR A 153 31.78 -6.10 -7.72
CA THR A 153 31.58 -4.78 -8.35
C THR A 153 30.50 -3.95 -7.67
N VAL A 154 29.51 -4.62 -7.05
CA VAL A 154 28.38 -4.02 -6.35
C VAL A 154 27.95 -4.92 -5.18
N PRO A 155 27.33 -4.38 -4.12
CA PRO A 155 26.77 -5.19 -3.05
C PRO A 155 25.57 -6.00 -3.55
N ASN A 156 25.36 -7.18 -2.95
CA ASN A 156 24.29 -8.09 -3.36
C ASN A 156 23.46 -8.55 -2.15
N ILE A 157 22.27 -7.96 -1.98
CA ILE A 157 21.35 -8.29 -0.88
C ILE A 157 20.89 -9.74 -0.91
N THR A 158 20.77 -10.36 -2.10
CA THR A 158 20.28 -11.72 -2.23
C THR A 158 21.28 -12.78 -1.73
N ALA A 159 22.56 -12.43 -1.64
CA ALA A 159 23.58 -13.31 -1.09
C ALA A 159 23.46 -13.52 0.42
N HIS A 160 22.67 -12.70 1.11
CA HIS A 160 22.47 -12.69 2.57
C HIS A 160 21.10 -13.19 3.03
N ARG A 161 20.37 -13.90 2.18
CA ARG A 161 19.08 -14.54 2.49
C ARG A 161 19.22 -15.89 3.18
N PHE A 162 20.23 -16.06 4.05
CA PHE A 162 20.51 -17.35 4.66
C PHE A 162 19.81 -17.57 6.00
N ASN A 163 19.41 -16.52 6.66
CA ASN A 163 18.81 -16.57 7.97
C ASN A 163 17.39 -16.01 7.91
N THR A 164 16.50 -16.58 8.69
CA THR A 164 15.17 -16.04 8.89
C THR A 164 15.28 -14.76 9.70
N THR A 165 14.77 -13.68 9.14
CA THR A 165 14.84 -12.33 9.70
C THR A 165 13.46 -11.80 10.02
N LEU A 166 13.37 -10.79 10.87
CA LEU A 166 12.13 -10.13 11.27
C LEU A 166 12.13 -8.69 10.77
N LYS A 167 11.25 -8.39 9.82
CA LYS A 167 10.91 -7.03 9.41
C LYS A 167 9.59 -6.62 10.08
N TYR A 168 9.49 -5.38 10.51
CA TYR A 168 8.27 -4.86 11.14
C TYR A 168 8.04 -3.40 10.79
N GLY A 169 6.80 -2.98 10.91
CA GLY A 169 6.43 -1.59 10.65
C GLY A 169 5.05 -1.24 11.18
N PHE A 170 4.73 0.05 11.00
CA PHE A 170 3.49 0.66 11.51
C PHE A 170 2.88 1.57 10.44
N GLY A 171 1.56 1.65 10.45
CA GLY A 171 0.78 2.54 9.61
C GLY A 171 -0.27 3.31 10.38
N LEU A 172 -0.56 4.50 9.91
CA LEU A 172 -1.71 5.30 10.33
C LEU A 172 -2.48 5.72 9.09
N ASN A 173 -3.77 5.49 9.08
CA ASN A 173 -4.67 5.89 8.01
C ASN A 173 -5.85 6.64 8.62
N VAL A 174 -6.13 7.82 8.13
CA VAL A 174 -7.21 8.69 8.61
C VAL A 174 -8.04 9.14 7.44
N GLU A 175 -9.33 8.99 7.53
CA GLU A 175 -10.28 9.57 6.60
C GLU A 175 -11.32 10.41 7.32
N GLN A 176 -11.69 11.54 6.72
CA GLN A 176 -12.64 12.49 7.25
C GLN A 176 -13.58 12.99 6.19
N GLU A 177 -14.86 12.76 6.37
CA GLU A 177 -15.90 13.41 5.61
C GLU A 177 -16.09 14.86 6.12
N LEU A 178 -15.82 15.85 5.27
CA LEU A 178 -15.99 17.28 5.61
C LEU A 178 -17.41 17.74 5.31
N THR A 179 -17.90 17.41 4.13
CA THR A 179 -19.27 17.69 3.66
C THR A 179 -19.80 16.46 2.92
N GLU A 180 -21.04 16.50 2.44
CA GLU A 180 -21.55 15.44 1.56
C GLU A 180 -20.80 15.33 0.22
N GLN A 181 -20.06 16.36 -0.14
CA GLN A 181 -19.36 16.48 -1.42
C GLN A 181 -17.84 16.39 -1.29
N ALA A 182 -17.27 16.55 -0.09
CA ALA A 182 -15.83 16.66 0.12
C ALA A 182 -15.34 15.71 1.22
N ARG A 183 -14.32 14.93 0.91
CA ARG A 183 -13.64 14.04 1.85
C ARG A 183 -12.14 14.28 1.80
N LEU A 184 -11.48 14.09 2.93
CA LEU A 184 -10.02 14.12 3.06
C LEU A 184 -9.50 12.79 3.60
N PHE A 185 -8.26 12.50 3.28
CA PHE A 185 -7.55 11.38 3.87
C PHE A 185 -6.07 11.71 4.11
N MET A 186 -5.46 10.93 5.00
CA MET A 186 -4.02 10.93 5.25
C MET A 186 -3.57 9.52 5.55
N ARG A 187 -2.42 9.12 5.01
CA ARG A 187 -1.68 7.92 5.40
C ARG A 187 -0.27 8.28 5.82
N ALA A 188 0.21 7.66 6.87
CA ALA A 188 1.61 7.70 7.26
C ALA A 188 2.08 6.26 7.53
N GLY A 189 3.28 5.93 7.12
CA GLY A 189 3.84 4.61 7.29
C GLY A 189 5.34 4.63 7.55
N TRP A 190 5.78 3.64 8.28
CA TRP A 190 7.18 3.43 8.58
C TRP A 190 7.46 1.93 8.79
N ASN A 191 8.56 1.46 8.26
CA ASN A 191 9.15 0.18 8.62
C ASN A 191 10.63 0.34 8.98
N GLU A 192 11.21 -0.70 9.54
CA GLU A 192 12.57 -0.63 10.09
C GLU A 192 13.66 -0.41 9.02
N GLY A 193 13.41 -0.77 7.75
CA GLY A 193 14.26 -0.47 6.59
C GLY A 193 15.68 -1.03 6.63
N GLN A 194 15.96 -2.08 7.42
CA GLN A 194 17.25 -2.75 7.47
C GLN A 194 17.29 -3.96 6.54
N HIS A 195 16.11 -4.57 6.34
CA HIS A 195 15.94 -5.73 5.48
C HIS A 195 15.31 -5.34 4.15
N GLU A 196 15.58 -6.13 3.11
CA GLU A 196 14.96 -5.92 1.80
C GLU A 196 13.44 -5.91 1.86
N SER A 197 12.80 -5.19 0.95
CA SER A 197 11.36 -5.27 0.77
C SER A 197 11.00 -6.61 0.17
N TRP A 198 9.88 -7.22 0.64
CA TRP A 198 9.59 -8.60 0.33
C TRP A 198 8.53 -8.76 -0.76
N ALA A 199 7.47 -7.96 -0.72
CA ALA A 199 6.35 -8.21 -1.60
C ALA A 199 5.77 -6.99 -2.31
N TYR A 200 5.73 -5.80 -1.70
CA TYR A 200 4.97 -4.67 -2.23
C TYR A 200 5.85 -3.61 -2.89
N THR A 201 6.15 -2.54 -2.19
CA THR A 201 6.98 -1.44 -2.68
C THR A 201 8.27 -1.34 -1.88
N GLU A 202 9.32 -0.85 -2.50
CA GLU A 202 10.57 -0.56 -1.78
C GLU A 202 10.51 0.83 -1.16
N VAL A 203 9.65 0.98 -0.13
CA VAL A 203 9.41 2.19 0.64
C VAL A 203 9.57 1.88 2.11
N ASP A 204 10.43 2.63 2.82
CA ASP A 204 10.61 2.44 4.26
C ASP A 204 9.85 3.48 5.09
N GLN A 205 9.50 4.62 4.47
CA GLN A 205 8.74 5.70 5.09
C GLN A 205 7.84 6.35 4.05
N THR A 206 6.59 6.61 4.42
CA THR A 206 5.63 7.29 3.54
C THR A 206 4.78 8.28 4.31
N LEU A 207 4.47 9.38 3.67
CA LEU A 207 3.43 10.30 4.08
C LEU A 207 2.59 10.64 2.84
N CYS A 208 1.33 10.30 2.89
CA CYS A 208 0.35 10.58 1.84
C CYS A 208 -0.81 11.38 2.42
N PHE A 209 -1.29 12.38 1.70
CA PHE A 209 -2.50 13.09 2.04
C PHE A 209 -3.21 13.59 0.77
N GLY A 210 -4.51 13.66 0.85
CA GLY A 210 -5.31 14.07 -0.29
C GLY A 210 -6.80 14.16 0.04
N GLY A 211 -7.59 14.20 -1.00
CA GLY A 211 -9.03 14.23 -0.88
C GLY A 211 -9.74 14.14 -2.20
N ASP A 212 -11.06 14.07 -2.13
CA ASP A 212 -11.91 14.10 -3.30
C ASP A 212 -13.09 15.04 -3.15
N LEU A 213 -13.60 15.49 -4.30
CA LEU A 213 -14.74 16.37 -4.44
C LEU A 213 -15.73 15.78 -5.43
N ARG A 214 -17.01 15.70 -5.02
CA ARG A 214 -18.11 15.40 -5.92
C ARG A 214 -18.48 16.61 -6.76
N GLY A 215 -18.88 16.40 -8.00
CA GLY A 215 -19.05 17.44 -9.01
C GLY A 215 -20.30 18.32 -8.87
N ASP A 216 -20.96 18.36 -7.71
CA ASP A 216 -22.09 19.26 -7.45
C ASP A 216 -21.73 20.72 -7.68
N TRP A 217 -20.53 21.14 -7.33
CA TRP A 217 -20.07 22.52 -7.46
C TRP A 217 -19.95 22.99 -8.92
N TRP A 218 -19.74 22.06 -9.85
CA TRP A 218 -19.72 22.38 -11.30
C TRP A 218 -20.88 21.73 -12.07
N ARG A 219 -21.99 21.42 -11.35
CA ARG A 219 -23.25 20.90 -11.89
C ARG A 219 -23.14 19.56 -12.58
N ARG A 220 -22.22 18.72 -12.13
CA ARG A 220 -22.02 17.34 -12.59
C ARG A 220 -21.94 16.40 -11.39
N PRO A 221 -23.05 16.18 -10.64
CA PRO A 221 -23.04 15.51 -9.33
C PRO A 221 -22.61 14.04 -9.38
N LYS A 222 -22.48 13.46 -10.56
CA LYS A 222 -21.97 12.09 -10.76
C LYS A 222 -20.46 12.04 -11.07
N ASP A 223 -19.85 13.18 -11.32
CA ASP A 223 -18.41 13.27 -11.52
C ASP A 223 -17.68 13.37 -10.17
N LYS A 224 -16.43 12.96 -10.14
CA LYS A 224 -15.57 13.03 -8.98
C LYS A 224 -14.18 13.50 -9.41
N TRP A 225 -13.62 14.42 -8.65
CA TRP A 225 -12.25 14.88 -8.80
C TRP A 225 -11.47 14.61 -7.52
N GLY A 226 -10.31 13.96 -7.63
CA GLY A 226 -9.41 13.70 -6.52
C GLY A 226 -8.02 14.26 -6.77
N VAL A 227 -7.36 14.65 -5.67
CA VAL A 227 -5.95 15.07 -5.65
C VAL A 227 -5.26 14.45 -4.44
N ALA A 228 -4.07 13.90 -4.64
CA ALA A 228 -3.23 13.38 -3.57
C ALA A 228 -1.78 13.82 -3.73
N PHE A 229 -1.07 13.90 -2.60
CA PHE A 229 0.35 14.18 -2.52
C PHE A 229 1.01 13.10 -1.66
N VAL A 230 2.15 12.60 -2.12
CA VAL A 230 2.93 11.57 -1.43
C VAL A 230 4.37 12.02 -1.32
N ALA A 231 5.00 11.71 -0.17
CA ALA A 231 6.43 11.77 0.02
C ALA A 231 6.91 10.41 0.53
N ASN A 232 7.65 9.69 -0.28
CA ASN A 232 8.25 8.41 0.03
C ASN A 232 9.73 8.57 0.38
N GLY A 233 10.21 7.75 1.28
CA GLY A 233 11.60 7.69 1.70
C GLY A 233 12.07 6.26 1.94
N ILE A 234 13.38 6.08 1.89
CA ILE A 234 14.06 4.84 2.25
C ILE A 234 15.03 5.08 3.40
N SER A 235 15.35 4.03 4.14
CA SER A 235 16.22 4.05 5.30
C SER A 235 17.66 4.48 4.93
N ARG A 236 18.47 4.80 5.94
CA ARG A 236 19.88 5.14 5.71
C ARG A 236 20.66 3.98 5.08
N ARG A 237 20.44 2.75 5.54
CA ARG A 237 21.14 1.56 5.04
C ARG A 237 20.72 1.22 3.62
N HIS A 238 19.43 1.33 3.33
CA HIS A 238 18.90 1.14 1.98
C HIS A 238 19.50 2.16 0.99
N ARG A 239 19.59 3.46 1.38
CA ARG A 239 20.28 4.51 0.56
C ARG A 239 21.73 4.17 0.30
N GLU A 240 22.46 3.75 1.32
CA GLU A 240 23.88 3.39 1.23
C GLU A 240 24.08 2.20 0.28
N TYR A 241 23.24 1.17 0.41
CA TYR A 241 23.23 0.00 -0.47
C TYR A 241 23.03 0.39 -1.95
N LEU A 242 22.00 1.20 -2.25
CA LEU A 242 21.72 1.68 -3.61
C LEU A 242 22.80 2.63 -4.13
N ALA A 243 23.39 3.47 -3.27
CA ALA A 243 24.49 4.37 -3.65
C ALA A 243 25.76 3.63 -4.03
N LEU A 244 26.00 2.45 -3.46
CA LEU A 244 27.08 1.55 -3.83
C LEU A 244 26.79 0.70 -5.08
N GLY A 245 25.64 0.90 -5.71
CA GLY A 245 25.24 0.19 -6.93
C GLY A 245 24.42 -1.07 -6.71
N GLY A 246 24.00 -1.32 -5.46
CA GLY A 246 23.10 -2.43 -5.14
C GLY A 246 21.75 -2.34 -5.85
N LEU A 247 21.11 -3.48 -6.08
CA LEU A 247 19.82 -3.57 -6.75
C LEU A 247 18.80 -4.25 -5.83
N GLY A 248 17.61 -3.63 -5.68
CA GLY A 248 16.41 -4.27 -5.14
C GLY A 248 15.60 -4.94 -6.25
N PHE A 249 14.38 -5.36 -5.95
CA PHE A 249 13.50 -5.95 -6.97
C PHE A 249 12.80 -4.89 -7.84
N LEU A 250 12.69 -3.65 -7.38
CA LEU A 250 12.17 -2.50 -8.15
C LEU A 250 13.21 -1.39 -8.31
N LEU A 251 14.08 -1.19 -7.31
CA LEU A 251 14.98 -0.06 -7.23
C LEU A 251 16.41 -0.42 -7.66
N GLY A 252 17.16 0.61 -8.02
CA GLY A 252 18.57 0.54 -8.34
C GLY A 252 18.86 0.73 -9.82
N ASP A 253 19.81 1.61 -10.10
CA ASP A 253 20.30 1.95 -11.43
C ASP A 253 21.83 2.07 -11.50
N GLY A 254 22.48 1.53 -10.48
CA GLY A 254 23.93 1.52 -10.35
C GLY A 254 24.53 2.75 -9.66
N ASN A 255 23.73 3.78 -9.35
CA ASN A 255 24.17 4.96 -8.60
C ASN A 255 22.97 5.73 -8.04
N LEU A 256 23.07 6.22 -6.81
CA LEU A 256 21.99 6.98 -6.15
C LEU A 256 22.48 8.37 -5.70
N SER A 257 21.88 9.42 -6.27
CA SER A 257 21.89 10.76 -5.68
C SER A 257 20.56 10.96 -4.93
N TYR A 258 20.52 10.59 -3.67
CA TYR A 258 19.29 10.49 -2.88
C TYR A 258 18.48 11.78 -2.80
N GLY A 259 17.20 11.68 -3.08
CA GLY A 259 16.11 12.61 -2.73
C GLY A 259 14.86 11.83 -2.42
N PRO A 260 13.97 12.31 -1.53
CA PRO A 260 12.68 11.66 -1.36
C PRO A 260 11.95 11.63 -2.71
N GLU A 261 11.22 10.56 -2.97
CA GLU A 261 10.29 10.51 -4.10
C GLU A 261 9.03 11.26 -3.72
N GLU A 262 8.72 12.30 -4.46
CA GLU A 262 7.54 13.14 -4.22
C GLU A 262 6.58 12.99 -5.39
N ILE A 263 5.33 12.66 -5.09
CA ILE A 263 4.31 12.36 -6.09
C ILE A 263 3.12 13.28 -5.87
N MET A 264 2.62 13.86 -6.95
CA MET A 264 1.29 14.45 -7.01
C MET A 264 0.48 13.64 -8.01
N GLU A 265 -0.69 13.18 -7.58
CA GLU A 265 -1.66 12.53 -8.46
C GLU A 265 -2.97 13.27 -8.44
N SER A 266 -3.59 13.39 -9.62
CA SER A 266 -4.94 13.94 -9.76
C SER A 266 -5.74 13.12 -10.77
N TYR A 267 -6.92 12.70 -10.37
CA TYR A 267 -7.86 12.03 -11.27
C TYR A 267 -9.16 12.79 -11.43
N TYR A 268 -9.81 12.62 -12.57
CA TYR A 268 -11.17 13.08 -12.83
C TYR A 268 -11.99 11.92 -13.40
N ASN A 269 -12.95 11.43 -12.61
CA ASN A 269 -13.84 10.33 -12.98
C ASN A 269 -15.22 10.87 -13.33
N PHE A 270 -15.80 10.36 -14.43
CA PHE A 270 -17.09 10.81 -14.93
C PHE A 270 -17.88 9.67 -15.62
N PRO A 271 -19.22 9.62 -15.47
CA PRO A 271 -20.03 8.67 -16.22
C PRO A 271 -20.06 9.04 -17.71
N ILE A 272 -19.96 8.02 -18.56
CA ILE A 272 -20.11 8.17 -20.02
C ILE A 272 -21.59 7.97 -20.36
N PRO A 273 -22.26 8.95 -21.00
CA PRO A 273 -23.73 8.93 -21.15
C PRO A 273 -24.27 7.97 -22.21
N ILE A 274 -23.41 7.10 -22.77
CA ILE A 274 -23.81 6.14 -23.82
C ILE A 274 -24.62 4.99 -23.24
N ALA A 275 -24.25 4.51 -22.04
CA ALA A 275 -24.98 3.45 -21.32
C ALA A 275 -24.80 3.61 -19.80
N ARG A 276 -25.69 2.97 -19.03
CA ARG A 276 -25.54 2.91 -17.56
C ARG A 276 -24.35 2.01 -17.22
N GLY A 277 -23.62 2.34 -16.13
CA GLY A 277 -22.50 1.54 -15.63
C GLY A 277 -21.21 1.71 -16.45
N ILE A 278 -21.10 2.73 -17.31
CA ILE A 278 -19.85 3.05 -18.00
C ILE A 278 -19.28 4.34 -17.45
N PHE A 279 -18.03 4.28 -16.98
CA PHE A 279 -17.30 5.42 -16.44
C PHE A 279 -15.98 5.60 -17.20
N GLY A 280 -15.62 6.86 -17.42
CA GLY A 280 -14.30 7.24 -17.91
C GLY A 280 -13.53 7.95 -16.80
N ALA A 281 -12.21 7.80 -16.79
CA ALA A 281 -11.35 8.61 -15.94
C ALA A 281 -10.13 9.12 -16.70
N LEU A 282 -9.71 10.34 -16.34
CA LEU A 282 -8.44 10.92 -16.72
C LEU A 282 -7.56 10.96 -15.48
N ASP A 283 -6.29 10.63 -15.62
CA ASP A 283 -5.32 10.58 -14.54
C ASP A 283 -4.05 11.32 -14.94
N LEU A 284 -3.49 12.05 -13.98
CA LEU A 284 -2.23 12.77 -14.12
C LEU A 284 -1.38 12.50 -12.90
N GLN A 285 -0.17 11.96 -13.09
CA GLN A 285 0.82 11.86 -12.03
C GLN A 285 2.08 12.65 -12.40
N TYR A 286 2.57 13.43 -11.44
CA TYR A 286 3.86 14.11 -11.51
C TYR A 286 4.76 13.54 -10.42
N LEU A 287 5.92 13.00 -10.82
CA LEU A 287 6.88 12.36 -9.95
C LEU A 287 8.19 13.13 -9.95
N ASN A 288 8.60 13.60 -8.79
CA ASN A 288 9.91 14.19 -8.57
C ASN A 288 10.84 13.14 -7.92
N ASN A 289 12.09 13.07 -8.36
CA ASN A 289 13.08 12.09 -7.93
C ASN A 289 12.60 10.62 -8.02
N PRO A 290 12.07 10.13 -9.18
CA PRO A 290 11.57 8.77 -9.28
C PRO A 290 12.66 7.76 -8.93
N GLY A 291 12.28 6.77 -8.10
CA GLY A 291 13.21 5.79 -7.53
C GLY A 291 14.22 6.41 -6.57
N TYR A 292 13.85 7.48 -5.87
CA TYR A 292 14.67 8.24 -4.90
C TYR A 292 15.93 8.89 -5.48
N ASN A 293 16.03 9.04 -6.80
CA ASN A 293 17.24 9.53 -7.44
C ASN A 293 17.04 10.93 -8.06
N ARG A 294 17.74 11.95 -7.51
CA ARG A 294 17.72 13.33 -8.02
C ARG A 294 18.30 13.48 -9.43
N ALA A 295 19.06 12.50 -9.90
CA ALA A 295 19.54 12.47 -11.28
C ALA A 295 18.47 12.02 -12.28
N ARG A 296 17.29 11.62 -11.79
CA ARG A 296 16.15 11.19 -12.59
C ARG A 296 14.97 12.16 -12.48
N GLY A 297 14.20 12.23 -13.53
CA GLY A 297 12.95 12.99 -13.58
C GLY A 297 13.14 14.50 -13.78
N PRO A 298 12.09 15.31 -13.49
CA PRO A 298 10.78 14.82 -13.11
C PRO A 298 10.11 13.98 -14.20
N ALA A 299 9.18 13.10 -13.82
CA ALA A 299 8.39 12.29 -14.74
C ALA A 299 6.92 12.74 -14.71
N LEU A 300 6.28 12.75 -15.88
CA LEU A 300 4.86 13.02 -16.03
C LEU A 300 4.19 11.79 -16.63
N VAL A 301 3.18 11.26 -15.94
CA VAL A 301 2.39 10.12 -16.39
C VAL A 301 0.96 10.59 -16.66
N LEU A 302 0.46 10.30 -17.86
CA LEU A 302 -0.92 10.56 -18.24
C LEU A 302 -1.63 9.23 -18.41
N GLY A 303 -2.73 9.03 -17.68
CA GLY A 303 -3.55 7.84 -17.70
C GLY A 303 -4.97 8.10 -18.17
N THR A 304 -5.56 7.08 -18.77
CA THR A 304 -7.02 7.04 -19.05
C THR A 304 -7.54 5.68 -18.64
N ARG A 305 -8.71 5.65 -18.02
CA ARG A 305 -9.39 4.41 -17.63
C ARG A 305 -10.80 4.38 -18.20
N LEU A 306 -11.25 3.18 -18.52
CA LEU A 306 -12.63 2.88 -18.86
C LEU A 306 -13.11 1.76 -17.97
N HIS A 307 -14.15 2.02 -17.17
CA HIS A 307 -14.71 1.08 -16.20
C HIS A 307 -16.13 0.72 -16.57
N PHE A 308 -16.48 -0.56 -16.44
CA PHE A 308 -17.79 -1.11 -16.72
C PHE A 308 -18.36 -1.79 -15.48
N GLU A 309 -19.50 -1.33 -14.99
CA GLU A 309 -20.30 -1.98 -13.96
C GLU A 309 -21.50 -2.69 -14.62
N LEU A 310 -21.63 -3.99 -14.38
CA LEU A 310 -22.68 -4.84 -14.95
C LEU A 310 -23.82 -5.07 -13.95
#